data_f2dbed3cc4ce417ba3de9af4fcbbb408
#
_entry.id   f2dbed3cc4ce417ba3de9af4fcbbb408
#
_cell.length_a   1.000
_cell.length_b   1.000
_cell.length_c   1.000
_cell.angle_alpha   90.00
_cell.angle_beta   90.00
_cell.angle_gamma   90.00
#
_symmetry.space_group_name_H-M   'P 1'
#
loop_
_entity.id
_entity.type
_entity.pdbx_description
1 polymer ?
#
loop_
_entity_poly.entity_id
_entity_poly.type
_entity_poly.pdbx_seq_one_letter_code
_entity_poly.pdbx_strand_id
1 'polypeptide(L)'
;MKKIGLVLLFSQICLLSYSQFVARAQIKENIEGICDIKNVYALLGMLKDQKEAICSLKDSEIEEKLNKEVQFVKDSTNYDDKGMVSIIINCKGEVVQCKIDNKTKSPILDEQVVNVFKTLTSWKAGKLNGDKVDSIRLWSFEITKGKITFK
;
A
#
# COMPACT_ATOMS: atom_id res chain seq x y z
N MET A 1 -49.05 -41.47 34.58
CA MET A 1 -48.45 -40.11 34.63
C MET A 1 -47.23 -40.10 33.68
N LYS A 2 -47.42 -39.57 32.49
CA LYS A 2 -46.36 -39.48 31.46
C LYS A 2 -45.59 -38.19 31.64
N LYS A 3 -44.31 -38.27 31.98
CA LYS A 3 -43.38 -37.09 32.02
C LYS A 3 -42.97 -36.78 30.62
N ILE A 4 -43.40 -35.63 30.11
CA ILE A 4 -42.95 -35.04 28.83
C ILE A 4 -41.63 -34.32 29.11
N GLY A 5 -40.53 -34.89 28.61
CA GLY A 5 -39.22 -34.25 28.64
C GLY A 5 -39.17 -33.15 27.57
N LEU A 6 -39.08 -31.91 28.02
CA LEU A 6 -38.85 -30.76 27.18
C LEU A 6 -37.39 -30.78 26.76
N VAL A 7 -37.13 -31.23 25.52
CA VAL A 7 -35.80 -31.11 24.90
C VAL A 7 -35.66 -29.68 24.41
N LEU A 8 -34.94 -28.88 25.19
CA LEU A 8 -34.48 -27.54 24.76
C LEU A 8 -33.36 -27.74 23.72
N LEU A 9 -33.75 -27.65 22.45
CA LEU A 9 -32.79 -27.53 21.35
C LEU A 9 -32.12 -26.14 21.45
N PHE A 10 -30.98 -26.10 22.15
CA PHE A 10 -30.08 -24.95 22.05
C PHE A 10 -29.49 -24.94 20.63
N SER A 11 -30.15 -24.23 19.72
CA SER A 11 -29.59 -23.82 18.46
C SER A 11 -28.42 -22.87 18.77
N GLN A 12 -27.22 -23.42 18.87
CA GLN A 12 -25.99 -22.64 18.82
C GLN A 12 -25.91 -22.01 17.43
N ILE A 13 -26.45 -20.81 17.32
CA ILE A 13 -26.12 -19.91 16.23
C ILE A 13 -24.65 -19.57 16.42
N CYS A 14 -23.77 -20.35 15.80
CA CYS A 14 -22.40 -19.94 15.56
C CYS A 14 -22.46 -18.66 14.70
N LEU A 15 -22.47 -17.52 15.36
CA LEU A 15 -22.14 -16.24 14.73
C LEU A 15 -20.71 -16.39 14.26
N LEU A 16 -20.54 -16.77 13.01
CA LEU A 16 -19.26 -16.67 12.31
C LEU A 16 -18.93 -15.18 12.28
N SER A 17 -18.27 -14.72 13.33
CA SER A 17 -17.64 -13.40 13.35
C SER A 17 -16.55 -13.46 12.30
N TYR A 18 -16.86 -13.01 11.09
CA TYR A 18 -15.83 -12.72 10.10
C TYR A 18 -15.00 -11.57 10.67
N SER A 19 -13.91 -11.93 11.33
CA SER A 19 -12.90 -10.94 11.74
C SER A 19 -12.32 -10.34 10.47
N GLN A 20 -12.75 -9.13 10.17
CA GLN A 20 -12.16 -8.38 9.07
C GLN A 20 -10.74 -7.99 9.49
N PHE A 21 -9.73 -8.57 8.82
CA PHE A 21 -8.37 -8.14 9.02
C PHE A 21 -8.19 -6.77 8.35
N VAL A 22 -7.93 -5.74 9.15
CA VAL A 22 -7.67 -4.40 8.68
C VAL A 22 -6.37 -3.90 9.30
N ALA A 23 -5.34 -3.77 8.48
CA ALA A 23 -4.07 -3.21 8.92
C ALA A 23 -4.10 -1.68 8.86
N ARG A 24 -3.65 -1.02 9.93
CA ARG A 24 -3.51 0.44 10.01
C ARG A 24 -2.05 0.82 10.14
N ALA A 25 -1.63 1.81 9.37
CA ALA A 25 -0.33 2.43 9.53
C ALA A 25 -0.35 3.39 10.73
N GLN A 26 0.67 3.33 11.57
CA GLN A 26 0.86 4.31 12.65
C GLN A 26 1.57 5.53 12.08
N ILE A 27 0.86 6.64 11.94
CA ILE A 27 1.42 7.91 11.49
C ILE A 27 1.85 8.70 12.72
N LYS A 28 3.15 9.00 12.82
CA LYS A 28 3.76 9.70 13.95
C LYS A 28 3.98 11.19 13.68
N GLU A 29 3.90 11.60 12.43
CA GLU A 29 4.13 12.97 11.97
C GLU A 29 2.83 13.58 11.45
N ASN A 30 2.71 14.90 11.52
CA ASN A 30 1.59 15.60 10.88
C ASN A 30 1.81 15.62 9.37
N ILE A 31 0.88 15.06 8.60
CA ILE A 31 0.92 15.04 7.14
C ILE A 31 -0.24 15.91 6.64
N GLU A 32 0.12 16.99 5.95
CA GLU A 32 -0.87 17.89 5.35
C GLU A 32 -1.70 17.15 4.28
N GLY A 33 -2.99 17.41 4.23
CA GLY A 33 -3.91 16.83 3.25
C GLY A 33 -4.46 15.45 3.60
N ILE A 34 -4.04 14.81 4.69
CA ILE A 34 -4.68 13.59 5.19
C ILE A 34 -6.13 13.89 5.62
N CYS A 35 -7.07 13.00 5.32
CA CYS A 35 -8.47 13.13 5.72
C CYS A 35 -8.67 12.68 7.17
N ASP A 36 -8.06 11.56 7.59
CA ASP A 36 -8.11 11.03 8.95
C ASP A 36 -6.76 10.41 9.35
N ILE A 37 -5.94 11.18 10.06
CA ILE A 37 -4.60 10.76 10.49
C ILE A 37 -4.60 9.53 11.41
N LYS A 38 -5.71 9.25 12.09
CA LYS A 38 -5.84 8.08 12.97
C LYS A 38 -6.14 6.79 12.21
N ASN A 39 -6.60 6.90 10.97
CA ASN A 39 -7.11 5.82 10.17
C ASN A 39 -6.49 5.82 8.76
N VAL A 40 -5.17 5.66 8.68
CA VAL A 40 -4.47 5.38 7.42
C VAL A 40 -4.31 3.86 7.27
N TYR A 41 -4.86 3.29 6.21
CA TYR A 41 -4.96 1.85 6.05
C TYR A 41 -3.92 1.27 5.09
N ALA A 42 -3.31 0.15 5.48
CA ALA A 42 -2.62 -0.72 4.55
C ALA A 42 -3.64 -1.73 4.00
N LEU A 43 -4.19 -1.42 2.83
CA LEU A 43 -5.26 -2.20 2.22
C LEU A 43 -4.68 -3.40 1.46
N LEU A 44 -5.35 -4.55 1.57
CA LEU A 44 -4.98 -5.77 0.86
C LEU A 44 -6.04 -6.05 -0.21
N GLY A 45 -5.70 -5.82 -1.47
CA GLY A 45 -6.62 -5.93 -2.60
C GLY A 45 -7.25 -7.32 -2.80
N MET A 46 -6.68 -8.34 -2.15
CA MET A 46 -7.23 -9.70 -2.16
C MET A 46 -8.45 -9.88 -1.22
N LEU A 47 -8.68 -8.96 -0.29
CA LEU A 47 -9.81 -9.03 0.63
C LEU A 47 -11.04 -8.37 0.02
N LYS A 48 -12.21 -9.04 0.14
CA LYS A 48 -13.44 -8.65 -0.54
C LYS A 48 -13.85 -7.19 -0.31
N ASP A 49 -13.65 -6.68 0.91
CA ASP A 49 -14.10 -5.35 1.32
C ASP A 49 -12.98 -4.31 1.28
N GLN A 50 -11.83 -4.65 0.70
CA GLN A 50 -10.68 -3.77 0.57
C GLN A 50 -10.28 -3.59 -0.89
N LYS A 51 -10.02 -2.34 -1.28
CA LYS A 51 -9.44 -2.00 -2.59
C LYS A 51 -8.28 -1.06 -2.37
N GLU A 52 -7.11 -1.43 -2.85
CA GLU A 52 -5.93 -0.58 -2.79
C GLU A 52 -6.14 0.72 -3.59
N ALA A 53 -5.41 1.75 -3.18
CA ALA A 53 -5.27 2.92 -4.04
C ALA A 53 -4.50 2.52 -5.30
N ILE A 54 -4.93 2.99 -6.45
CA ILE A 54 -4.30 2.70 -7.73
C ILE A 54 -4.03 3.98 -8.52
N CYS A 55 -2.89 4.06 -9.19
CA CYS A 55 -2.64 5.11 -10.19
C CYS A 55 -3.06 4.65 -11.59
N SER A 56 -2.96 5.54 -12.56
CA SER A 56 -3.27 5.23 -13.96
C SER A 56 -2.29 4.26 -14.61
N LEU A 57 -1.04 4.25 -14.15
CA LEU A 57 0.02 3.38 -14.65
C LEU A 57 -0.01 2.01 -13.96
N LYS A 58 0.26 0.95 -14.69
CA LYS A 58 0.51 -0.38 -14.17
C LYS A 58 1.91 -0.46 -13.54
N ASP A 59 2.12 -1.43 -12.67
CA ASP A 59 3.43 -1.61 -12.02
C ASP A 59 4.57 -1.79 -13.04
N SER A 60 4.34 -2.50 -14.16
CA SER A 60 5.33 -2.64 -15.23
C SER A 60 5.67 -1.31 -15.92
N GLU A 61 4.70 -0.42 -16.08
CA GLU A 61 4.92 0.92 -16.66
C GLU A 61 5.66 1.82 -15.70
N ILE A 62 5.44 1.65 -14.38
CA ILE A 62 6.20 2.36 -13.34
C ILE A 62 7.65 1.85 -13.31
N GLU A 63 7.88 0.54 -13.44
CA GLU A 63 9.24 -0.03 -13.57
C GLU A 63 9.99 0.53 -14.78
N GLU A 64 9.33 0.57 -15.94
CA GLU A 64 9.93 1.15 -17.16
C GLU A 64 10.28 2.62 -16.95
N LYS A 65 9.38 3.39 -16.31
CA LYS A 65 9.60 4.80 -16.00
C LYS A 65 10.79 4.97 -15.05
N LEU A 66 10.90 4.15 -14.00
CA LEU A 66 12.02 4.17 -13.08
C LEU A 66 13.34 3.89 -13.81
N ASN A 67 13.41 2.83 -14.62
CA ASN A 67 14.61 2.48 -15.38
C ASN A 67 14.99 3.55 -16.43
N LYS A 68 14.01 4.30 -16.94
CA LYS A 68 14.24 5.38 -17.89
C LYS A 68 14.70 6.69 -17.23
N GLU A 69 14.16 7.02 -16.04
CA GLU A 69 14.32 8.35 -15.45
C GLU A 69 15.34 8.39 -14.31
N VAL A 70 15.59 7.26 -13.61
CA VAL A 70 16.61 7.18 -12.56
C VAL A 70 18.00 7.14 -13.19
N GLN A 71 18.72 8.26 -13.15
CA GLN A 71 20.03 8.38 -13.78
C GLN A 71 21.06 7.48 -13.10
N PHE A 72 20.99 7.32 -11.78
CA PHE A 72 21.91 6.50 -11.00
C PHE A 72 22.05 5.08 -11.54
N VAL A 73 20.95 4.39 -11.87
CA VAL A 73 21.01 3.00 -12.36
C VAL A 73 21.56 2.91 -13.78
N LYS A 74 21.42 3.96 -14.60
CA LYS A 74 22.02 4.04 -15.94
C LYS A 74 23.54 4.18 -15.88
N ASP A 75 24.02 4.93 -14.88
CA ASP A 75 25.45 5.19 -14.69
C ASP A 75 26.15 4.05 -13.91
N SER A 76 25.39 3.20 -13.22
CA SER A 76 25.87 2.17 -12.31
C SER A 76 25.40 0.77 -12.73
N THR A 77 25.82 0.33 -13.91
CA THR A 77 25.35 -0.92 -14.55
C THR A 77 25.68 -2.23 -13.81
N ASN A 78 26.57 -2.20 -12.81
CA ASN A 78 26.91 -3.34 -11.95
C ASN A 78 26.42 -3.18 -10.51
N TYR A 79 25.47 -2.26 -10.28
CA TYR A 79 24.95 -1.99 -8.94
C TYR A 79 23.81 -2.95 -8.59
N ASP A 80 23.94 -3.59 -7.41
CA ASP A 80 22.93 -4.48 -6.85
C ASP A 80 22.51 -3.96 -5.46
N ASP A 81 21.20 -3.81 -5.25
CA ASP A 81 20.62 -3.34 -3.99
C ASP A 81 19.12 -3.64 -3.93
N LYS A 82 18.50 -3.23 -2.84
CA LYS A 82 17.04 -3.32 -2.65
C LYS A 82 16.55 -2.14 -1.82
N GLY A 83 15.32 -1.75 -2.04
CA GLY A 83 14.69 -0.67 -1.28
C GLY A 83 13.17 -0.81 -1.26
N MET A 84 12.52 0.12 -0.59
CA MET A 84 11.07 0.19 -0.54
C MET A 84 10.62 1.66 -0.53
N VAL A 85 9.65 1.97 -1.39
CA VAL A 85 8.95 3.26 -1.41
C VAL A 85 7.61 3.09 -0.71
N SER A 86 7.26 4.04 0.14
CA SER A 86 5.92 4.19 0.69
C SER A 86 5.26 5.47 0.15
N ILE A 87 3.99 5.33 -0.20
CA ILE A 87 3.16 6.45 -0.67
C ILE A 87 1.87 6.45 0.12
N ILE A 88 1.48 7.61 0.65
CA ILE A 88 0.18 7.80 1.27
C ILE A 88 -0.70 8.56 0.29
N ILE A 89 -1.84 7.94 -0.04
CA ILE A 89 -2.89 8.48 -0.89
C ILE A 89 -4.10 8.77 0.01
N ASN A 90 -4.57 10.01 0.00
CA ASN A 90 -5.69 10.41 0.84
C ASN A 90 -7.05 9.94 0.28
N CYS A 91 -8.12 10.14 1.05
CA CYS A 91 -9.49 9.78 0.69
C CYS A 91 -9.99 10.46 -0.60
N LYS A 92 -9.31 11.51 -1.08
CA LYS A 92 -9.63 12.20 -2.34
C LYS A 92 -8.88 11.63 -3.55
N GLY A 93 -7.85 10.79 -3.30
CA GLY A 93 -6.97 10.26 -4.34
C GLY A 93 -5.76 11.16 -4.62
N GLU A 94 -5.36 11.98 -3.67
CA GLU A 94 -4.18 12.84 -3.76
C GLU A 94 -3.01 12.18 -3.03
N VAL A 95 -1.81 12.24 -3.62
CA VAL A 95 -0.58 11.82 -2.93
C VAL A 95 -0.20 12.88 -1.92
N VAL A 96 -0.25 12.54 -0.64
CA VAL A 96 0.08 13.46 0.46
C VAL A 96 1.45 13.19 1.07
N GLN A 97 2.00 11.98 0.85
CA GLN A 97 3.37 11.67 1.22
C GLN A 97 3.96 10.62 0.26
N CYS A 98 5.24 10.79 -0.08
CA CYS A 98 6.03 9.81 -0.81
C CYS A 98 7.45 9.82 -0.25
N LYS A 99 7.92 8.68 0.26
CA LYS A 99 9.26 8.56 0.86
C LYS A 99 9.84 7.15 0.69
N ILE A 100 11.15 7.05 0.85
CA ILE A 100 11.80 5.74 1.01
C ILE A 100 11.51 5.23 2.42
N ASP A 101 10.94 4.06 2.51
CA ASP A 101 10.66 3.35 3.77
C ASP A 101 11.82 2.44 4.15
N ASN A 102 12.37 1.69 3.18
CA ASN A 102 13.63 0.97 3.33
C ASN A 102 14.68 1.56 2.39
N LYS A 103 15.71 2.19 3.00
CA LYS A 103 16.77 2.90 2.26
C LYS A 103 17.70 1.94 1.52
N THR A 104 18.12 2.34 0.33
CA THR A 104 19.25 1.74 -0.37
C THR A 104 20.58 2.22 0.24
N LYS A 105 21.69 1.69 -0.26
CA LYS A 105 23.03 2.16 0.11
C LYS A 105 23.36 3.55 -0.48
N SER A 106 22.55 4.05 -1.42
CA SER A 106 22.77 5.30 -2.12
C SER A 106 21.64 6.31 -1.87
N PRO A 107 21.88 7.38 -1.08
CA PRO A 107 20.90 8.46 -0.90
C PRO A 107 20.49 9.13 -2.21
N ILE A 108 21.40 9.21 -3.19
CA ILE A 108 21.12 9.80 -4.51
C ILE A 108 20.09 8.95 -5.26
N LEU A 109 20.24 7.63 -5.20
CA LEU A 109 19.28 6.69 -5.78
C LEU A 109 17.91 6.81 -5.10
N ASP A 110 17.89 6.85 -3.77
CA ASP A 110 16.69 7.03 -2.97
C ASP A 110 15.91 8.27 -3.37
N GLU A 111 16.60 9.40 -3.51
CA GLU A 111 16.01 10.68 -3.95
C GLU A 111 15.44 10.59 -5.36
N GLN A 112 16.19 10.03 -6.30
CA GLN A 112 15.75 9.89 -7.69
C GLN A 112 14.52 8.99 -7.81
N VAL A 113 14.50 7.86 -7.10
CA VAL A 113 13.34 6.97 -7.06
C VAL A 113 12.11 7.68 -6.52
N VAL A 114 12.21 8.37 -5.39
CA VAL A 114 11.11 9.17 -4.81
C VAL A 114 10.62 10.23 -5.79
N ASN A 115 11.53 10.91 -6.49
CA ASN A 115 11.16 11.93 -7.46
C ASN A 115 10.34 11.36 -8.63
N VAL A 116 10.67 10.16 -9.12
CA VAL A 116 9.87 9.48 -10.15
C VAL A 116 8.47 9.17 -9.61
N PHE A 117 8.37 8.60 -8.41
CA PHE A 117 7.07 8.29 -7.81
C PHE A 117 6.20 9.53 -7.58
N LYS A 118 6.78 10.67 -7.23
CA LYS A 118 6.07 11.96 -7.09
C LYS A 118 5.48 12.47 -8.39
N THR A 119 5.98 12.04 -9.54
CA THR A 119 5.42 12.41 -10.86
C THR A 119 4.20 11.57 -11.24
N LEU A 120 3.92 10.49 -10.50
CA LEU A 120 2.76 9.66 -10.78
C LEU A 120 1.48 10.41 -10.39
N THR A 121 0.56 10.51 -11.32
CA THR A 121 -0.71 11.25 -11.17
C THR A 121 -1.92 10.34 -11.35
N SER A 122 -3.11 10.93 -11.26
CA SER A 122 -4.38 10.24 -11.53
C SER A 122 -4.61 9.02 -10.62
N TRP A 123 -4.37 9.22 -9.33
CA TRP A 123 -4.65 8.22 -8.31
C TRP A 123 -6.15 8.12 -8.02
N LYS A 124 -6.58 6.90 -7.75
CA LYS A 124 -7.88 6.62 -7.14
C LYS A 124 -7.64 6.22 -5.69
N ALA A 125 -8.40 6.83 -4.78
CA ALA A 125 -8.31 6.51 -3.36
C ALA A 125 -8.59 5.03 -3.08
N GLY A 126 -7.93 4.50 -2.06
CA GLY A 126 -8.25 3.19 -1.52
C GLY A 126 -9.68 3.15 -0.96
N LYS A 127 -10.27 1.96 -0.86
CA LYS A 127 -11.60 1.77 -0.30
C LYS A 127 -11.61 0.68 0.76
N LEU A 128 -12.30 0.95 1.85
CA LEU A 128 -12.61 -0.01 2.91
C LEU A 128 -14.12 -0.05 3.10
N ASN A 129 -14.74 -1.22 2.97
CA ASN A 129 -16.20 -1.41 3.02
C ASN A 129 -16.99 -0.50 2.07
N GLY A 130 -16.39 -0.14 0.93
CA GLY A 130 -16.99 0.76 -0.06
C GLY A 130 -16.64 2.23 0.10
N ASP A 131 -16.24 2.68 1.28
CA ASP A 131 -15.88 4.07 1.58
C ASP A 131 -14.45 4.37 1.13
N LYS A 132 -14.23 5.58 0.61
CA LYS A 132 -12.89 6.07 0.29
C LYS A 132 -12.15 6.42 1.58
N VAL A 133 -10.92 5.93 1.71
CA VAL A 133 -10.10 6.10 2.91
C VAL A 133 -8.69 6.55 2.56
N ASP A 134 -8.02 7.13 3.55
CA ASP A 134 -6.58 7.35 3.47
C ASP A 134 -5.87 5.99 3.50
N SER A 135 -4.94 5.77 2.60
CA SER A 135 -4.25 4.49 2.50
C SER A 135 -2.78 4.64 2.16
N ILE A 136 -1.98 3.74 2.69
CA ILE A 136 -0.57 3.60 2.36
C ILE A 136 -0.39 2.47 1.35
N ARG A 137 0.44 2.69 0.36
CA ARG A 137 0.91 1.69 -0.58
C ARG A 137 2.42 1.57 -0.52
N LEU A 138 2.92 0.33 -0.60
CA LEU A 138 4.34 0.02 -0.54
C LEU A 138 4.77 -0.64 -1.83
N TRP A 139 5.92 -0.22 -2.38
CA TRP A 139 6.59 -0.88 -3.49
C TRP A 139 7.97 -1.31 -3.06
N SER A 140 8.14 -2.61 -2.85
CA SER A 140 9.46 -3.21 -2.71
C SER A 140 10.10 -3.34 -4.08
N PHE A 141 11.34 -2.88 -4.21
CA PHE A 141 12.10 -3.01 -5.45
C PHE A 141 13.47 -3.63 -5.19
N GLU A 142 13.96 -4.31 -6.18
CA GLU A 142 15.30 -4.84 -6.24
C GLU A 142 16.02 -4.26 -7.44
N ILE A 143 17.31 -4.03 -7.28
CA ILE A 143 18.19 -3.59 -8.36
C ILE A 143 19.17 -4.70 -8.62
N THR A 144 19.18 -5.20 -9.84
CA THR A 144 20.13 -6.22 -10.28
C THR A 144 20.82 -5.71 -11.53
N LYS A 145 22.16 -5.61 -11.46
CA LYS A 145 22.99 -5.10 -12.56
C LYS A 145 22.46 -3.75 -13.10
N GLY A 146 22.13 -2.83 -12.19
CA GLY A 146 21.64 -1.50 -12.55
C GLY A 146 20.21 -1.47 -13.10
N LYS A 147 19.42 -2.54 -13.00
CA LYS A 147 18.03 -2.58 -13.43
C LYS A 147 17.09 -2.72 -12.24
N ILE A 148 16.12 -1.82 -12.14
CA ILE A 148 15.08 -1.82 -11.11
C ILE A 148 13.93 -2.74 -11.53
N THR A 149 13.48 -3.62 -10.60
CA THR A 149 12.29 -4.46 -10.75
C THR A 149 11.51 -4.50 -9.44
N PHE A 150 10.19 -4.60 -9.51
CA PHE A 150 9.34 -4.78 -8.32
C PHE A 150 9.30 -6.25 -7.87
N LYS A 151 9.00 -6.43 -6.56
CA LYS A 151 8.90 -7.76 -5.91
C LYS A 151 7.49 -7.99 -5.36
#